data_4d2d25b7856b2f6b05d10beff8347484
#
_entry.id   4d2d25b7856b2f6b05d10beff8347484
#
_cell.length_a   1.000
_cell.length_b   1.000
_cell.length_c   1.000
_cell.angle_alpha   90.00
_cell.angle_beta   90.00
_cell.angle_gamma   90.00
#
_symmetry.space_group_name_H-M   'P 1'
#
loop_
_entity.id
_entity.type
_entity.pdbx_description
1 polymer ?
#
loop_
_entity_poly.entity_id
_entity_poly.type
_entity_poly.pdbx_seq_one_letter_code
_entity_poly.pdbx_strand_id
1 'polypeptide(L)'
;PELEKLDEAVRCGADAVMDLSTGNNIDVSRQRIIEHSPIMVGTVPLYQATVRSIREHGAVVEMTDDDILETIEQQAKDGADFMTLHCGVTRSAIERMRRQGRVMDIVSRGGSFIAGWMLHNEMENPLYEHYDDILDICEKYDVTISLGDGMRPGCTADATDRGQLTELITLGELVDRAWKRGVQVMVEGPGHVPYDQIEANMKLEKRLCRHAPFYVLGPLVTDIAPGYDHITAAIGGTLAAVSGADFLCSVSYTHLRAH
;
A
#
# COMPACT_ATOMS: atom_id res chain seq x y z
N PRO A 1 19.75 -5.63 -12.90
CA PRO A 1 18.90 -6.56 -12.12
C PRO A 1 17.44 -6.11 -12.09
N GLU A 2 17.14 -4.80 -11.79
CA GLU A 2 15.73 -4.35 -11.69
C GLU A 2 15.02 -4.39 -13.06
N LEU A 3 15.67 -4.01 -14.13
CA LEU A 3 15.11 -4.12 -15.48
C LEU A 3 14.89 -5.58 -15.91
N GLU A 4 15.78 -6.49 -15.53
CA GLU A 4 15.58 -7.94 -15.80
C GLU A 4 14.36 -8.50 -15.06
N LYS A 5 14.07 -7.99 -13.83
CA LYS A 5 12.85 -8.35 -13.10
C LYS A 5 11.61 -7.78 -13.77
N LEU A 6 11.69 -6.55 -14.27
CA LEU A 6 10.63 -5.91 -15.06
C LEU A 6 10.33 -6.71 -16.32
N ASP A 7 11.36 -7.04 -17.10
CA ASP A 7 11.21 -7.82 -18.34
C ASP A 7 10.56 -9.18 -18.06
N GLU A 8 10.95 -9.83 -16.96
CA GLU A 8 10.35 -11.10 -16.55
C GLU A 8 8.90 -10.95 -16.12
N ALA A 9 8.55 -9.91 -15.35
CA ALA A 9 7.17 -9.62 -14.97
C ALA A 9 6.28 -9.40 -16.20
N VAL A 10 6.74 -8.58 -17.16
CA VAL A 10 6.05 -8.33 -18.42
C VAL A 10 5.89 -9.63 -19.22
N ARG A 11 6.96 -10.45 -19.33
CA ARG A 11 6.92 -11.75 -20.02
C ARG A 11 5.90 -12.71 -19.38
N CYS A 12 5.72 -12.64 -18.07
CA CYS A 12 4.74 -13.43 -17.32
C CYS A 12 3.32 -12.86 -17.37
N GLY A 13 3.09 -11.74 -18.03
CA GLY A 13 1.78 -11.15 -18.22
C GLY A 13 1.30 -10.25 -17.08
N ALA A 14 2.23 -9.61 -16.36
CA ALA A 14 1.86 -8.59 -15.38
C ALA A 14 1.25 -7.37 -16.08
N ASP A 15 0.18 -6.81 -15.51
CA ASP A 15 -0.49 -5.60 -16.00
C ASP A 15 0.13 -4.32 -15.42
N ALA A 16 0.80 -4.42 -14.29
CA ALA A 16 1.51 -3.35 -13.62
C ALA A 16 2.70 -3.88 -12.81
N VAL A 17 3.65 -3.02 -12.50
CA VAL A 17 4.75 -3.31 -11.57
C VAL A 17 4.86 -2.21 -10.53
N MET A 18 5.45 -2.54 -9.38
CA MET A 18 5.75 -1.56 -8.34
C MET A 18 7.25 -1.46 -8.09
N ASP A 19 7.76 -0.23 -8.12
CA ASP A 19 9.12 0.07 -7.64
C ASP A 19 9.09 0.28 -6.12
N LEU A 20 9.63 -0.68 -5.39
CA LEU A 20 9.74 -0.66 -3.93
C LEU A 20 11.19 -0.42 -3.48
N SER A 21 12.00 0.22 -4.31
CA SER A 21 13.42 0.45 -4.07
C SER A 21 13.66 1.28 -2.81
N THR A 22 14.63 0.85 -1.98
CA THR A 22 15.08 1.54 -0.76
C THR A 22 16.61 1.69 -0.71
N GLY A 23 17.29 1.40 -1.82
CA GLY A 23 18.75 1.47 -1.95
C GLY A 23 19.30 2.89 -2.07
N ASN A 24 20.58 2.99 -2.50
CA ASN A 24 21.26 4.28 -2.56
C ASN A 24 20.89 5.16 -3.77
N ASN A 25 20.33 4.59 -4.81
CA ASN A 25 20.06 5.28 -6.08
C ASN A 25 18.58 5.13 -6.46
N ILE A 26 17.66 5.46 -5.55
CA ILE A 26 16.21 5.28 -5.73
C ILE A 26 15.73 6.02 -6.98
N ASP A 27 16.08 7.30 -7.13
CA ASP A 27 15.63 8.12 -8.26
C ASP A 27 16.07 7.54 -9.60
N VAL A 28 17.34 7.16 -9.69
CA VAL A 28 17.89 6.57 -10.93
C VAL A 28 17.23 5.22 -11.25
N SER A 29 16.97 4.42 -10.24
CA SER A 29 16.28 3.13 -10.42
C SER A 29 14.86 3.34 -10.91
N ARG A 30 14.10 4.22 -10.26
CA ARG A 30 12.72 4.56 -10.62
C ARG A 30 12.62 5.10 -12.05
N GLN A 31 13.40 6.12 -12.39
CA GLN A 31 13.40 6.72 -13.73
C GLN A 31 13.69 5.68 -14.80
N ARG A 32 14.68 4.82 -14.58
CA ARG A 32 15.00 3.74 -15.51
C ARG A 32 13.87 2.72 -15.67
N ILE A 33 13.19 2.38 -14.57
CA ILE A 33 12.04 1.46 -14.60
C ILE A 33 10.90 2.11 -15.39
N ILE A 34 10.56 3.38 -15.11
CA ILE A 34 9.49 4.12 -15.79
C ILE A 34 9.80 4.24 -17.29
N GLU A 35 11.01 4.66 -17.66
CA GLU A 35 11.43 4.80 -19.06
C GLU A 35 11.40 3.48 -19.85
N HIS A 36 11.64 2.36 -19.18
CA HIS A 36 11.76 1.05 -19.84
C HIS A 36 10.45 0.24 -19.79
N SER A 37 9.53 0.57 -18.90
CA SER A 37 8.32 -0.21 -18.66
C SER A 37 7.28 -0.01 -19.77
N PRO A 38 6.78 -1.07 -20.41
CA PRO A 38 5.64 -1.01 -21.31
C PRO A 38 4.28 -1.10 -20.58
N ILE A 39 4.28 -1.23 -19.26
CA ILE A 39 3.12 -1.39 -18.39
C ILE A 39 3.18 -0.38 -17.25
N MET A 40 2.07 -0.17 -16.55
CA MET A 40 1.96 0.81 -15.47
C MET A 40 3.00 0.59 -14.37
N VAL A 41 3.57 1.69 -13.87
CA VAL A 41 4.57 1.67 -12.78
C VAL A 41 4.01 2.37 -11.56
N GLY A 42 3.85 1.62 -10.48
CA GLY A 42 3.49 2.15 -9.18
C GLY A 42 4.71 2.38 -8.28
N THR A 43 4.57 3.30 -7.34
CA THR A 43 5.62 3.62 -6.36
C THR A 43 5.07 3.76 -4.95
N VAL A 44 5.96 3.81 -3.96
CA VAL A 44 5.63 4.11 -2.55
C VAL A 44 6.50 5.27 -2.06
N PRO A 45 6.06 6.53 -2.25
CA PRO A 45 6.86 7.71 -1.93
C PRO A 45 7.40 7.73 -0.49
N LEU A 46 6.61 7.23 0.45
CA LEU A 46 7.00 7.16 1.86
C LEU A 46 8.32 6.41 2.08
N TYR A 47 8.64 5.40 1.27
CA TYR A 47 9.90 4.67 1.42
C TYR A 47 11.11 5.56 1.10
N GLN A 48 11.01 6.37 0.07
CA GLN A 48 12.05 7.32 -0.28
C GLN A 48 12.15 8.46 0.73
N ALA A 49 11.01 9.04 1.15
CA ALA A 49 10.97 10.07 2.19
C ALA A 49 11.64 9.58 3.48
N THR A 50 11.35 8.33 3.89
CA THR A 50 11.99 7.69 5.05
C THR A 50 13.51 7.56 4.88
N VAL A 51 13.98 7.09 3.72
CA VAL A 51 15.44 6.96 3.43
C VAL A 51 16.10 8.32 3.42
N ARG A 52 15.44 9.34 2.85
CA ARG A 52 15.91 10.74 2.86
C ARG A 52 16.03 11.27 4.28
N SER A 53 14.99 11.13 5.10
CA SER A 53 14.99 11.57 6.49
C SER A 53 16.11 10.93 7.32
N ILE A 54 16.36 9.62 7.16
CA ILE A 54 17.48 8.95 7.83
C ILE A 54 18.82 9.58 7.43
N ARG A 55 19.00 9.96 6.17
CA ARG A 55 20.26 10.56 5.67
C ARG A 55 20.45 12.01 6.11
N GLU A 56 19.38 12.80 6.07
CA GLU A 56 19.42 14.24 6.29
C GLU A 56 19.23 14.61 7.76
N HIS A 57 18.38 13.87 8.48
CA HIS A 57 17.96 14.16 9.85
C HIS A 57 18.40 13.09 10.86
N GLY A 58 18.85 11.93 10.40
CA GLY A 58 19.39 10.84 11.25
C GLY A 58 18.37 9.82 11.71
N ALA A 59 17.06 10.07 11.59
CA ALA A 59 16.00 9.15 12.00
C ALA A 59 14.72 9.29 11.17
N VAL A 60 13.92 8.22 11.09
CA VAL A 60 12.61 8.23 10.43
C VAL A 60 11.64 9.18 11.10
N VAL A 61 11.71 9.27 12.42
CA VAL A 61 10.79 10.09 13.23
C VAL A 61 10.99 11.59 13.08
N GLU A 62 12.12 12.00 12.53
CA GLU A 62 12.46 13.40 12.21
C GLU A 62 11.97 13.83 10.80
N MET A 63 11.31 12.94 10.07
CA MET A 63 10.73 13.24 8.76
C MET A 63 9.68 14.34 8.89
N THR A 64 9.76 15.34 8.02
CA THR A 64 8.83 16.47 7.98
C THR A 64 7.71 16.22 6.96
N ASP A 65 6.62 16.99 7.09
CA ASP A 65 5.52 16.99 6.12
C ASP A 65 6.02 17.40 4.72
N ASP A 66 6.95 18.36 4.67
CA ASP A 66 7.57 18.82 3.42
C ASP A 66 8.39 17.72 2.76
N ASP A 67 9.16 16.90 3.52
CA ASP A 67 9.89 15.76 2.98
C ASP A 67 8.96 14.76 2.27
N ILE A 68 7.77 14.56 2.82
CA ILE A 68 6.76 13.66 2.25
C ILE A 68 6.17 14.25 0.98
N LEU A 69 5.68 15.48 1.04
CA LEU A 69 5.01 16.16 -0.09
C LEU A 69 5.96 16.40 -1.25
N GLU A 70 7.19 16.83 -0.99
CA GLU A 70 8.22 16.98 -2.02
C GLU A 70 8.54 15.65 -2.70
N THR A 71 8.61 14.56 -1.93
CA THR A 71 8.88 13.22 -2.48
C THR A 71 7.72 12.74 -3.35
N ILE A 72 6.48 12.97 -2.94
CA ILE A 72 5.27 12.66 -3.73
C ILE A 72 5.31 13.45 -5.04
N GLU A 73 5.53 14.77 -4.98
CA GLU A 73 5.59 15.60 -6.18
C GLU A 73 6.75 15.22 -7.10
N GLN A 74 7.91 14.85 -6.55
CA GLN A 74 9.05 14.40 -7.35
C GLN A 74 8.73 13.12 -8.11
N GLN A 75 8.12 12.13 -7.46
CA GLN A 75 7.77 10.86 -8.12
C GLN A 75 6.64 11.04 -9.15
N ALA A 76 5.71 11.97 -8.91
CA ALA A 76 4.71 12.37 -9.88
C ALA A 76 5.36 12.99 -11.13
N LYS A 77 6.33 13.90 -10.95
CA LYS A 77 7.11 14.50 -12.05
C LYS A 77 7.92 13.46 -12.84
N ASP A 78 8.43 12.44 -12.19
CA ASP A 78 9.18 11.37 -12.83
C ASP A 78 8.29 10.46 -13.69
N GLY A 79 6.94 10.56 -13.56
CA GLY A 79 5.99 9.83 -14.39
C GLY A 79 5.48 8.54 -13.76
N ALA A 80 5.42 8.43 -12.44
CA ALA A 80 4.74 7.32 -11.79
C ALA A 80 3.26 7.32 -12.17
N ASP A 81 2.72 6.18 -12.59
CA ASP A 81 1.32 6.04 -12.98
C ASP A 81 0.39 6.00 -11.78
N PHE A 82 0.84 5.38 -10.70
CA PHE A 82 0.10 5.36 -9.43
C PHE A 82 1.05 5.35 -8.23
N MET A 83 0.55 5.83 -7.08
CA MET A 83 1.32 5.90 -5.85
C MET A 83 0.57 5.30 -4.68
N THR A 84 1.21 4.39 -3.94
CA THR A 84 0.67 3.88 -2.68
C THR A 84 0.92 4.87 -1.55
N LEU A 85 -0.17 5.33 -0.96
CA LEU A 85 -0.18 6.34 0.11
C LEU A 85 -1.00 5.82 1.30
N HIS A 86 -0.36 5.65 2.45
CA HIS A 86 -0.98 5.08 3.67
C HIS A 86 -1.78 6.13 4.46
N CYS A 87 -2.70 6.83 3.77
CA CYS A 87 -3.48 7.91 4.34
C CYS A 87 -4.50 7.45 5.40
N GLY A 88 -4.90 6.17 5.38
CA GLY A 88 -5.91 5.63 6.29
C GLY A 88 -5.41 5.26 7.69
N VAL A 89 -4.09 5.23 7.89
CA VAL A 89 -3.50 4.98 9.21
C VAL A 89 -3.69 6.19 10.10
N THR A 90 -4.73 6.19 10.92
CA THR A 90 -5.05 7.30 11.82
C THR A 90 -4.77 6.92 13.28
N ARG A 91 -4.65 7.92 14.17
CA ARG A 91 -4.53 7.68 15.63
C ARG A 91 -5.69 6.84 16.14
N SER A 92 -6.91 7.06 15.64
CA SER A 92 -8.09 6.28 16.00
C SER A 92 -7.95 4.81 15.59
N ALA A 93 -7.43 4.51 14.41
CA ALA A 93 -7.21 3.13 13.94
C ALA A 93 -6.17 2.42 14.80
N ILE A 94 -5.04 3.08 15.10
CA ILE A 94 -3.98 2.54 15.97
C ILE A 94 -4.51 2.27 17.38
N GLU A 95 -5.27 3.21 17.96
CA GLU A 95 -5.82 3.03 19.30
C GLU A 95 -6.80 1.84 19.37
N ARG A 96 -7.68 1.69 18.38
CA ARG A 96 -8.63 0.58 18.30
C ARG A 96 -7.95 -0.77 18.14
N MET A 97 -6.90 -0.83 17.30
CA MET A 97 -6.07 -2.01 17.16
C MET A 97 -5.40 -2.38 18.48
N ARG A 98 -4.76 -1.43 19.16
CA ARG A 98 -4.08 -1.65 20.45
C ARG A 98 -5.03 -2.11 21.55
N ARG A 99 -6.25 -1.57 21.60
CA ARG A 99 -7.27 -1.98 22.58
C ARG A 99 -7.78 -3.40 22.34
N GLN A 100 -7.83 -3.85 21.10
CA GLN A 100 -8.21 -5.21 20.77
C GLN A 100 -7.06 -6.19 21.01
N GLY A 101 -5.83 -5.77 20.72
CA GLY A 101 -4.63 -6.58 20.73
C GLY A 101 -4.49 -7.40 19.45
N ARG A 102 -3.31 -7.34 18.82
CA ARG A 102 -2.94 -8.15 17.65
C ARG A 102 -1.80 -9.09 18.00
N VAL A 103 -1.72 -10.19 17.26
CA VAL A 103 -0.60 -11.13 17.33
C VAL A 103 0.64 -10.54 16.64
N MET A 104 0.44 -9.93 15.46
CA MET A 104 1.53 -9.45 14.60
C MET A 104 1.66 -7.92 14.54
N ASP A 105 0.89 -7.18 15.30
CA ASP A 105 0.89 -5.71 15.32
C ASP A 105 0.71 -5.10 13.90
N ILE A 106 1.53 -4.15 13.47
CA ILE A 106 1.49 -3.50 12.15
C ILE A 106 2.60 -4.06 11.27
N VAL A 107 2.24 -4.87 10.28
CA VAL A 107 3.19 -5.56 9.39
C VAL A 107 3.46 -4.80 8.08
N SER A 108 2.59 -3.86 7.71
CA SER A 108 2.83 -2.99 6.58
C SER A 108 4.05 -2.13 6.82
N ARG A 109 5.02 -2.13 5.91
CA ARG A 109 6.21 -1.28 6.04
C ARG A 109 5.82 0.21 6.11
N GLY A 110 4.97 0.67 5.20
CA GLY A 110 4.50 2.06 5.21
C GLY A 110 3.64 2.36 6.44
N GLY A 111 2.73 1.44 6.79
CA GLY A 111 1.91 1.57 8.00
C GLY A 111 2.73 1.66 9.27
N SER A 112 3.79 0.85 9.41
CA SER A 112 4.67 0.87 10.60
C SER A 112 5.53 2.14 10.67
N PHE A 113 6.02 2.66 9.53
CA PHE A 113 6.77 3.92 9.51
C PHE A 113 5.89 5.09 9.95
N ILE A 114 4.70 5.22 9.38
CA ILE A 114 3.75 6.27 9.75
C ILE A 114 3.28 6.13 11.20
N ALA A 115 2.90 4.92 11.63
CA ALA A 115 2.49 4.70 13.02
C ALA A 115 3.61 5.03 14.02
N GLY A 116 4.85 4.64 13.72
CA GLY A 116 6.02 4.98 14.52
C GLY A 116 6.24 6.49 14.61
N TRP A 117 6.17 7.19 13.48
CA TRP A 117 6.26 8.64 13.41
C TRP A 117 5.15 9.34 14.22
N MET A 118 3.90 8.93 14.03
CA MET A 118 2.73 9.48 14.74
C MET A 118 2.84 9.32 16.26
N LEU A 119 3.31 8.16 16.70
CA LEU A 119 3.43 7.85 18.13
C LEU A 119 4.59 8.60 18.78
N HIS A 120 5.69 8.80 18.06
CA HIS A 120 6.86 9.54 18.54
C HIS A 120 6.55 11.03 18.66
N ASN A 121 5.94 11.61 17.63
CA ASN A 121 5.64 13.04 17.55
C ASN A 121 4.32 13.44 18.22
N GLU A 122 3.52 12.47 18.67
CA GLU A 122 2.18 12.69 19.23
C GLU A 122 1.23 13.43 18.27
N MET A 123 1.45 13.29 16.96
CA MET A 123 0.72 13.94 15.87
C MET A 123 -0.15 12.95 15.10
N GLU A 124 -1.05 13.45 14.28
CA GLU A 124 -1.81 12.66 13.31
C GLU A 124 -0.93 12.34 12.09
N ASN A 125 -1.38 11.42 11.26
CA ASN A 125 -0.72 11.02 10.04
C ASN A 125 -0.64 12.20 9.05
N PRO A 126 0.56 12.64 8.65
CA PRO A 126 0.71 13.77 7.72
C PRO A 126 0.08 13.49 6.35
N LEU A 127 0.07 12.24 5.87
CA LEU A 127 -0.61 11.88 4.62
C LEU A 127 -2.14 12.04 4.72
N TYR A 128 -2.71 11.89 5.91
CA TYR A 128 -4.12 12.12 6.16
C TYR A 128 -4.43 13.62 6.27
N GLU A 129 -3.62 14.37 7.03
CA GLU A 129 -3.83 15.81 7.26
C GLU A 129 -3.64 16.61 5.98
N HIS A 130 -2.60 16.30 5.19
CA HIS A 130 -2.28 16.94 3.91
C HIS A 130 -2.90 16.26 2.68
N TYR A 131 -4.01 15.54 2.86
CA TYR A 131 -4.60 14.79 1.75
C TYR A 131 -5.05 15.70 0.59
N ASP A 132 -5.51 16.91 0.86
CA ASP A 132 -5.91 17.86 -0.19
C ASP A 132 -4.70 18.38 -0.99
N ASP A 133 -3.55 18.59 -0.34
CA ASP A 133 -2.29 18.96 -1.02
C ASP A 133 -1.81 17.80 -1.92
N ILE A 134 -1.98 16.56 -1.45
CA ILE A 134 -1.70 15.35 -2.25
C ILE A 134 -2.63 15.27 -3.46
N LEU A 135 -3.91 15.58 -3.29
CA LEU A 135 -4.86 15.61 -4.42
C LEU A 135 -4.48 16.67 -5.45
N ASP A 136 -3.97 17.84 -5.04
CA ASP A 136 -3.47 18.88 -5.95
C ASP A 136 -2.30 18.36 -6.81
N ILE A 137 -1.38 17.62 -6.20
CA ILE A 137 -0.26 16.98 -6.91
C ILE A 137 -0.80 15.94 -7.90
N CYS A 138 -1.66 15.04 -7.45
CA CYS A 138 -2.18 13.95 -8.28
C CYS A 138 -3.02 14.48 -9.45
N GLU A 139 -3.85 15.51 -9.24
CA GLU A 139 -4.59 16.20 -10.31
C GLU A 139 -3.66 16.84 -11.34
N LYS A 140 -2.60 17.53 -10.88
CA LYS A 140 -1.63 18.22 -11.73
C LYS A 140 -0.83 17.29 -12.64
N TYR A 141 -0.48 16.09 -12.16
CA TYR A 141 0.38 15.15 -12.85
C TYR A 141 -0.35 13.91 -13.39
N ASP A 142 -1.68 13.87 -13.25
CA ASP A 142 -2.54 12.74 -13.66
C ASP A 142 -2.10 11.39 -13.03
N VAL A 143 -1.88 11.38 -11.72
CA VAL A 143 -1.44 10.21 -10.97
C VAL A 143 -2.62 9.57 -10.26
N THR A 144 -2.76 8.26 -10.38
CA THR A 144 -3.75 7.48 -9.61
C THR A 144 -3.26 7.26 -8.18
N ILE A 145 -4.12 7.47 -7.20
CA ILE A 145 -3.83 7.14 -5.80
C ILE A 145 -4.17 5.67 -5.54
N SER A 146 -3.21 4.91 -5.02
CA SER A 146 -3.45 3.64 -4.35
C SER A 146 -3.50 3.90 -2.85
N LEU A 147 -4.71 3.92 -2.26
CA LEU A 147 -4.89 4.12 -0.82
C LEU A 147 -4.43 2.88 -0.07
N GLY A 148 -3.24 2.98 0.53
CA GLY A 148 -2.52 1.87 1.15
C GLY A 148 -3.20 1.34 2.41
N ASP A 149 -3.20 0.02 2.57
CA ASP A 149 -3.73 -0.71 3.72
C ASP A 149 -2.68 -0.87 4.84
N GLY A 150 -2.28 0.23 5.44
CA GLY A 150 -1.26 0.24 6.51
C GLY A 150 -1.62 -0.61 7.72
N MET A 151 -2.91 -0.82 7.97
CA MET A 151 -3.42 -1.63 9.07
C MET A 151 -3.80 -3.07 8.64
N ARG A 152 -3.34 -3.54 7.46
CA ARG A 152 -3.60 -4.92 7.03
C ARG A 152 -3.10 -5.95 8.05
N PRO A 153 -3.80 -7.10 8.21
CA PRO A 153 -3.37 -8.15 9.12
C PRO A 153 -2.09 -8.85 8.61
N GLY A 154 -1.20 -9.23 9.53
CA GLY A 154 0.01 -9.99 9.26
C GLY A 154 -0.12 -11.49 9.48
N CYS A 155 -1.24 -11.92 10.04
CA CYS A 155 -1.63 -13.33 10.19
C CYS A 155 -3.15 -13.44 10.17
N THR A 156 -3.65 -14.65 9.94
CA THR A 156 -5.09 -14.90 9.85
C THR A 156 -5.85 -14.59 11.14
N ALA A 157 -5.18 -14.68 12.31
CA ALA A 157 -5.77 -14.38 13.61
C ALA A 157 -6.09 -12.88 13.78
N ASP A 158 -5.38 -12.00 13.08
CA ASP A 158 -5.55 -10.55 13.14
C ASP A 158 -6.51 -10.01 12.06
N ALA A 159 -7.00 -10.88 11.18
CA ALA A 159 -7.84 -10.49 10.06
C ALA A 159 -9.19 -9.90 10.52
N THR A 160 -9.64 -8.89 9.79
CA THR A 160 -10.96 -8.25 9.99
C THR A 160 -11.12 -7.65 11.40
N ASP A 161 -10.00 -7.21 11.98
CA ASP A 161 -10.01 -6.57 13.29
C ASP A 161 -10.48 -5.11 13.23
N ARG A 162 -10.63 -4.49 14.40
CA ARG A 162 -11.09 -3.10 14.51
C ARG A 162 -10.12 -2.10 13.89
N GLY A 163 -8.83 -2.37 13.90
CA GLY A 163 -7.82 -1.51 13.27
C GLY A 163 -8.00 -1.50 11.75
N GLN A 164 -8.02 -2.67 11.14
CA GLN A 164 -8.25 -2.85 9.70
C GLN A 164 -9.58 -2.21 9.25
N LEU A 165 -10.68 -2.47 9.97
CA LEU A 165 -11.98 -1.94 9.60
C LEU A 165 -12.09 -0.42 9.82
N THR A 166 -11.42 0.14 10.83
CA THR A 166 -11.39 1.60 11.02
C THR A 166 -10.63 2.27 9.90
N GLU A 167 -9.48 1.71 9.48
CA GLU A 167 -8.76 2.20 8.31
C GLU A 167 -9.64 2.14 7.06
N LEU A 168 -10.30 1.02 6.79
CA LEU A 168 -11.16 0.86 5.62
C LEU A 168 -12.28 1.92 5.55
N ILE A 169 -12.88 2.27 6.69
CA ILE A 169 -13.89 3.34 6.77
C ILE A 169 -13.25 4.69 6.37
N THR A 170 -12.08 5.00 6.91
CA THR A 170 -11.34 6.22 6.57
C THR A 170 -10.99 6.25 5.08
N LEU A 171 -10.52 5.12 4.52
CA LEU A 171 -10.21 5.02 3.09
C LEU A 171 -11.45 5.32 2.23
N GLY A 172 -12.63 4.84 2.61
CA GLY A 172 -13.88 5.17 1.92
C GLY A 172 -14.20 6.67 1.91
N GLU A 173 -13.93 7.37 3.02
CA GLU A 173 -14.08 8.83 3.08
C GLU A 173 -13.06 9.56 2.18
N LEU A 174 -11.84 9.05 2.10
CA LEU A 174 -10.80 9.60 1.24
C LEU A 174 -11.09 9.36 -0.25
N VAL A 175 -11.67 8.21 -0.61
CA VAL A 175 -12.18 7.94 -1.97
C VAL A 175 -13.19 9.02 -2.38
N ASP A 176 -14.14 9.35 -1.51
CA ASP A 176 -15.14 10.38 -1.78
C ASP A 176 -14.51 11.77 -2.02
N ARG A 177 -13.45 12.10 -1.29
CA ARG A 177 -12.72 13.36 -1.47
C ARG A 177 -11.96 13.40 -2.80
N ALA A 178 -11.24 12.34 -3.13
CA ALA A 178 -10.49 12.24 -4.38
C ALA A 178 -11.40 12.32 -5.62
N TRP A 179 -12.50 11.58 -5.63
CA TRP A 179 -13.44 11.59 -6.75
C TRP A 179 -14.14 12.94 -6.97
N LYS A 180 -14.41 13.69 -5.90
CA LYS A 180 -14.91 15.07 -6.03
C LYS A 180 -13.92 16.00 -6.74
N ARG A 181 -12.62 15.69 -6.67
CA ARG A 181 -11.53 16.40 -7.35
C ARG A 181 -11.20 15.81 -8.73
N GLY A 182 -11.85 14.71 -9.13
CA GLY A 182 -11.57 14.02 -10.40
C GLY A 182 -10.30 13.16 -10.37
N VAL A 183 -9.69 12.96 -9.20
CA VAL A 183 -8.50 12.10 -9.04
C VAL A 183 -8.91 10.64 -8.99
N GLN A 184 -8.23 9.80 -9.78
CA GLN A 184 -8.44 8.35 -9.80
C GLN A 184 -7.89 7.72 -8.52
N VAL A 185 -8.64 6.74 -8.00
CA VAL A 185 -8.30 6.04 -6.76
C VAL A 185 -8.56 4.56 -6.89
N MET A 186 -7.64 3.74 -6.40
CA MET A 186 -7.87 2.37 -5.99
C MET A 186 -7.58 2.21 -4.49
N VAL A 187 -8.15 1.19 -3.86
CA VAL A 187 -7.98 0.91 -2.43
C VAL A 187 -7.19 -0.37 -2.28
N GLU A 188 -6.18 -0.38 -1.41
CA GLU A 188 -5.46 -1.61 -1.07
C GLU A 188 -6.19 -2.39 0.02
N GLY A 189 -5.99 -3.69 0.03
CA GLY A 189 -6.67 -4.59 0.95
C GLY A 189 -5.81 -5.74 1.46
N PRO A 190 -6.38 -6.53 2.39
CA PRO A 190 -5.62 -7.43 3.23
C PRO A 190 -4.97 -8.59 2.46
N GLY A 191 -3.80 -9.04 3.01
CA GLY A 191 -3.11 -10.23 2.55
C GLY A 191 -3.49 -11.49 3.34
N HIS A 192 -3.33 -11.46 4.67
CA HIS A 192 -3.64 -12.63 5.53
C HIS A 192 -5.09 -12.62 5.96
N VAL A 193 -5.93 -13.42 5.29
CA VAL A 193 -7.37 -13.52 5.60
C VAL A 193 -7.80 -14.97 5.56
N PRO A 194 -8.45 -15.50 6.60
CA PRO A 194 -9.04 -16.84 6.56
C PRO A 194 -10.01 -16.98 5.37
N TYR A 195 -10.05 -18.14 4.78
CA TYR A 195 -10.82 -18.42 3.56
C TYR A 195 -12.29 -17.98 3.66
N ASP A 196 -12.93 -18.21 4.81
CA ASP A 196 -14.33 -17.88 5.11
C ASP A 196 -14.61 -16.38 5.29
N GLN A 197 -13.57 -15.55 5.44
CA GLN A 197 -13.70 -14.09 5.62
C GLN A 197 -13.39 -13.29 4.34
N ILE A 198 -12.87 -13.92 3.29
CA ILE A 198 -12.43 -13.22 2.06
C ILE A 198 -13.62 -12.52 1.40
N GLU A 199 -14.71 -13.23 1.15
CA GLU A 199 -15.91 -12.65 0.53
C GLU A 199 -16.46 -11.46 1.32
N ALA A 200 -16.45 -11.56 2.66
CA ALA A 200 -16.92 -10.49 3.53
C ALA A 200 -16.03 -9.24 3.41
N ASN A 201 -14.70 -9.41 3.38
CA ASN A 201 -13.77 -8.30 3.19
C ASN A 201 -13.97 -7.60 1.84
N MET A 202 -14.13 -8.36 0.75
CA MET A 202 -14.41 -7.81 -0.58
C MET A 202 -15.71 -6.99 -0.59
N LYS A 203 -16.79 -7.56 -0.05
CA LYS A 203 -18.10 -6.88 0.01
C LYS A 203 -18.08 -5.63 0.89
N LEU A 204 -17.34 -5.64 2.00
CA LEU A 204 -17.21 -4.49 2.88
C LEU A 204 -16.51 -3.33 2.14
N GLU A 205 -15.40 -3.60 1.49
CA GLU A 205 -14.70 -2.57 0.70
C GLU A 205 -15.64 -2.00 -0.37
N LYS A 206 -16.22 -2.85 -1.22
CA LYS A 206 -17.14 -2.39 -2.27
C LYS A 206 -18.28 -1.52 -1.75
N ARG A 207 -18.75 -1.80 -0.56
CA ARG A 207 -19.81 -1.01 0.08
C ARG A 207 -19.32 0.30 0.65
N LEU A 208 -18.19 0.28 1.38
CA LEU A 208 -17.63 1.42 2.10
C LEU A 208 -16.92 2.39 1.14
N CYS A 209 -16.20 1.86 0.15
CA CYS A 209 -15.42 2.62 -0.81
C CYS A 209 -16.13 2.85 -2.15
N ARG A 210 -17.46 2.73 -2.20
CA ARG A 210 -18.32 3.01 -3.37
C ARG A 210 -17.90 2.28 -4.65
N HIS A 211 -17.50 1.03 -4.52
CA HIS A 211 -17.02 0.20 -5.63
C HIS A 211 -15.71 0.71 -6.27
N ALA A 212 -14.88 1.45 -5.54
CA ALA A 212 -13.54 1.75 -5.99
C ALA A 212 -12.80 0.45 -6.37
N PRO A 213 -11.86 0.48 -7.33
CA PRO A 213 -11.04 -0.69 -7.62
C PRO A 213 -10.31 -1.17 -6.36
N PHE A 214 -10.39 -2.48 -6.08
CA PHE A 214 -9.81 -3.10 -4.89
C PHE A 214 -8.59 -3.94 -5.23
N TYR A 215 -7.47 -3.54 -4.68
CA TYR A 215 -6.16 -4.14 -4.88
C TYR A 215 -5.76 -4.94 -3.65
N VAL A 216 -5.77 -6.26 -3.73
CA VAL A 216 -5.50 -7.13 -2.57
C VAL A 216 -4.21 -7.92 -2.73
N LEU A 217 -3.55 -8.21 -1.61
CA LEU A 217 -2.33 -9.01 -1.57
C LEU A 217 -2.69 -10.51 -1.68
N GLY A 218 -3.33 -10.92 -2.79
CA GLY A 218 -3.73 -12.28 -3.12
C GLY A 218 -4.03 -13.13 -1.89
N PRO A 219 -5.19 -13.04 -1.19
CA PRO A 219 -5.30 -13.41 0.22
C PRO A 219 -4.70 -14.76 0.58
N LEU A 220 -3.77 -14.74 1.53
CA LEU A 220 -3.11 -15.91 2.11
C LEU A 220 -4.06 -16.54 3.12
N VAL A 221 -4.67 -17.65 2.75
CA VAL A 221 -5.79 -18.26 3.48
C VAL A 221 -5.39 -19.03 4.74
N THR A 222 -4.09 -19.21 4.95
CA THR A 222 -3.53 -19.92 6.12
C THR A 222 -2.11 -19.45 6.41
N ASP A 223 -1.71 -19.52 7.68
CA ASP A 223 -0.36 -19.19 8.16
C ASP A 223 0.54 -20.42 8.30
N ILE A 224 0.03 -21.64 8.03
CA ILE A 224 0.76 -22.90 8.23
C ILE A 224 1.54 -23.38 7.00
N ALA A 225 1.60 -22.58 5.95
CA ALA A 225 2.27 -22.95 4.69
C ALA A 225 3.39 -21.97 4.29
N PRO A 226 4.37 -21.65 5.16
CA PRO A 226 5.46 -20.75 4.83
C PRO A 226 6.27 -21.28 3.66
N GLY A 227 6.59 -20.41 2.69
CA GLY A 227 7.26 -20.79 1.44
C GLY A 227 6.33 -21.30 0.33
N TYR A 228 5.05 -21.53 0.64
CA TYR A 228 4.01 -21.90 -0.33
C TYR A 228 2.98 -20.78 -0.53
N ASP A 229 3.37 -19.54 -0.30
CA ASP A 229 2.52 -18.36 -0.37
C ASP A 229 1.84 -18.22 -1.74
N HIS A 230 2.52 -18.60 -2.82
CA HIS A 230 1.97 -18.62 -4.17
C HIS A 230 0.77 -19.59 -4.33
N ILE A 231 0.75 -20.70 -3.59
CA ILE A 231 -0.38 -21.64 -3.59
C ILE A 231 -1.53 -21.08 -2.77
N THR A 232 -1.25 -20.63 -1.54
CA THR A 232 -2.28 -20.10 -0.65
C THR A 232 -2.88 -18.80 -1.20
N ALA A 233 -2.05 -17.94 -1.81
CA ALA A 233 -2.49 -16.73 -2.49
C ALA A 233 -3.33 -17.02 -3.75
N ALA A 234 -3.00 -18.07 -4.52
CA ALA A 234 -3.81 -18.47 -5.66
C ALA A 234 -5.22 -18.90 -5.24
N ILE A 235 -5.33 -19.64 -4.12
CA ILE A 235 -6.63 -20.04 -3.56
C ILE A 235 -7.44 -18.82 -3.12
N GLY A 236 -6.85 -17.98 -2.28
CA GLY A 236 -7.53 -16.79 -1.77
C GLY A 236 -7.77 -15.73 -2.84
N GLY A 237 -6.81 -15.52 -3.74
CA GLY A 237 -6.92 -14.60 -4.86
C GLY A 237 -8.06 -14.97 -5.82
N THR A 238 -8.24 -16.25 -6.09
CA THR A 238 -9.39 -16.72 -6.90
C THR A 238 -10.72 -16.35 -6.25
N LEU A 239 -10.87 -16.61 -4.94
CA LEU A 239 -12.09 -16.25 -4.22
C LEU A 239 -12.27 -14.73 -4.14
N ALA A 240 -11.20 -13.98 -3.90
CA ALA A 240 -11.24 -12.52 -3.87
C ALA A 240 -11.69 -11.94 -5.22
N ALA A 241 -11.13 -12.42 -6.34
CA ALA A 241 -11.50 -11.98 -7.68
C ALA A 241 -12.97 -12.27 -8.00
N VAL A 242 -13.46 -13.47 -7.66
CA VAL A 242 -14.89 -13.82 -7.83
C VAL A 242 -15.79 -12.94 -6.96
N SER A 243 -15.29 -12.49 -5.79
CA SER A 243 -16.05 -11.71 -4.82
C SER A 243 -15.95 -10.20 -5.03
N GLY A 244 -15.11 -9.71 -5.97
CA GLY A 244 -15.07 -8.31 -6.36
C GLY A 244 -13.69 -7.62 -6.28
N ALA A 245 -12.59 -8.32 -6.03
CA ALA A 245 -11.27 -7.74 -6.16
C ALA A 245 -10.95 -7.45 -7.64
N ASP A 246 -10.34 -6.31 -7.92
CA ASP A 246 -10.01 -5.85 -9.27
C ASP A 246 -8.53 -6.06 -9.60
N PHE A 247 -7.66 -5.97 -8.59
CA PHE A 247 -6.22 -6.18 -8.71
C PHE A 247 -5.75 -7.22 -7.71
N LEU A 248 -4.85 -8.09 -8.16
CA LEU A 248 -4.16 -9.06 -7.31
C LEU A 248 -2.67 -8.74 -7.29
N CYS A 249 -2.12 -8.51 -6.10
CA CYS A 249 -0.70 -8.36 -5.90
C CYS A 249 -0.04 -9.74 -5.84
N SER A 250 0.88 -10.00 -6.75
CA SER A 250 1.81 -11.12 -6.62
C SER A 250 3.12 -10.59 -6.09
N VAL A 251 3.50 -11.03 -4.90
CA VAL A 251 4.79 -10.67 -4.31
C VAL A 251 5.75 -11.84 -4.49
N SER A 252 6.76 -11.65 -5.35
CA SER A 252 7.86 -12.60 -5.42
C SER A 252 8.85 -12.30 -4.30
N TYR A 253 8.82 -13.10 -3.26
CA TYR A 253 9.72 -12.93 -2.13
C TYR A 253 11.10 -13.51 -2.41
N THR A 254 12.14 -12.78 -1.96
CA THR A 254 13.52 -13.29 -2.03
C THR A 254 13.71 -14.58 -1.25
N HIS A 255 12.90 -14.87 -0.24
CA HIS A 255 12.94 -16.14 0.50
C HIS A 255 12.34 -17.35 -0.23
N LEU A 256 11.54 -17.13 -1.29
CA LEU A 256 11.15 -18.20 -2.21
C LEU A 256 12.32 -18.73 -3.05
N ARG A 257 13.48 -18.09 -3.04
CA ARG A 257 14.69 -18.56 -3.70
C ARG A 257 15.48 -19.58 -2.88
N ALA A 258 15.07 -19.88 -1.67
CA ALA A 258 15.78 -20.81 -0.80
C ALA A 258 15.40 -22.29 -1.02
N HIS A 259 14.71 -22.60 -2.12
CA HIS A 259 14.26 -23.97 -2.44
C HIS A 259 14.67 -24.39 -3.84
#